data_6c7614c75b954b995030446987362c87
#
_entry.id   6c7614c75b954b995030446987362c87
#
_cell.length_a   1.000
_cell.length_b   1.000
_cell.length_c   1.000
_cell.angle_alpha   90.00
_cell.angle_beta   90.00
_cell.angle_gamma   90.00
#
_symmetry.space_group_name_H-M   'P 1'
#
loop_
_entity.id
_entity.type
_entity.pdbx_description
1 polymer ?
#
loop_
_entity_poly.entity_id
_entity_poly.type
_entity_poly.pdbx_seq_one_letter_code
_entity_poly.pdbx_strand_id
1 'polypeptide(L)'
;LRLHAQVWLWTALYTIFIGLCGSCAFRTYSRDGGERASRAVRPTGVDSAAPKLRLYLLWMGLAICASVFLLATTNMICQQVAVIPFLWVLPLSLYLVSFVLCFESERWYRPSVFQALFVSLACVACIYPLSSSIAGYVMALVLFSGLLFAACMLCHGELARLKPESQHLTAFYLSVSMGGAAGGIFVGVIAPRIFSDYWEFQLALLACCLVVVVAAAKDQKSWWHQGRRWLAFAALTILILVLPAGLKIFALKWFVFPDVSRYAAAGAASIVTILIFFSDRSREGRREERIGVRAAVLALMAMVGLAWMAPMIHNNMNVAQVRNFYGVLRVQNIQPNNLLRLVHGQVVHGYQSLDPELRTRPLSYYGLNSGVGILMRNLSPGVHRTGVIGLGTGSLAAYGRPGDYYRFYEINEAEIPWSAAREHPYFTFIHDSAAKVDVLVGDGRLSLETEAARGEFQRFDVLVLDAFSGDAIPTHLLTREAFEIYLKHLNGPRSVIAVHITNKVLNLAPLLGGVAKSVGLHGVHIYRPWRPEASASSDWVLLSRDPTAFAAPEIAQAGTPLAVDGPLPVWTDDYSNLLRVLR
;
A
#
# COMPACT_ATOMS: atom_id res chain seq x y z
N LEU A 1 -20.55 -3.61 12.93
CA LEU A 1 -21.00 -2.66 13.98
C LEU A 1 -21.15 -1.29 13.35
N ARG A 2 -22.19 -0.54 13.74
CA ARG A 2 -22.35 0.87 13.35
C ARG A 2 -21.21 1.70 13.95
N LEU A 3 -20.81 2.78 13.30
CA LEU A 3 -19.68 3.61 13.71
C LEU A 3 -19.84 4.11 15.16
N HIS A 4 -21.02 4.61 15.54
CA HIS A 4 -21.31 5.03 16.91
C HIS A 4 -21.16 3.87 17.92
N ALA A 5 -21.60 2.65 17.59
CA ALA A 5 -21.42 1.49 18.46
C ALA A 5 -19.94 1.12 18.63
N GLN A 6 -19.13 1.26 17.59
CA GLN A 6 -17.68 1.06 17.67
C GLN A 6 -17.02 2.11 18.58
N VAL A 7 -17.36 3.40 18.40
CA VAL A 7 -16.84 4.49 19.25
C VAL A 7 -17.17 4.24 20.72
N TRP A 8 -18.43 3.89 21.05
CA TRP A 8 -18.83 3.59 22.41
C TRP A 8 -18.10 2.36 22.99
N LEU A 9 -17.93 1.31 22.19
CA LEU A 9 -17.19 0.12 22.60
C LEU A 9 -15.73 0.45 22.93
N TRP A 10 -15.06 1.18 22.03
CA TRP A 10 -13.68 1.64 22.24
C TRP A 10 -13.55 2.54 23.47
N THR A 11 -14.46 3.48 23.65
CA THR A 11 -14.48 4.38 24.81
C THR A 11 -14.65 3.59 26.10
N ALA A 12 -15.57 2.64 26.13
CA ALA A 12 -15.78 1.78 27.30
C ALA A 12 -14.54 0.94 27.63
N LEU A 13 -13.95 0.25 26.62
CA LEU A 13 -12.75 -0.55 26.81
C LEU A 13 -11.55 0.30 27.26
N TYR A 14 -11.39 1.50 26.70
CA TYR A 14 -10.34 2.43 27.09
C TYR A 14 -10.53 2.94 28.53
N THR A 15 -11.75 3.24 28.92
CA THR A 15 -12.09 3.65 30.31
C THR A 15 -11.78 2.53 31.29
N ILE A 16 -12.14 1.28 30.96
CA ILE A 16 -11.79 0.11 31.76
C ILE A 16 -10.26 -0.04 31.88
N PHE A 17 -9.54 0.10 30.77
CA PHE A 17 -8.08 0.03 30.76
C PHE A 17 -7.45 1.11 31.68
N ILE A 18 -7.91 2.36 31.59
CA ILE A 18 -7.46 3.44 32.49
C ILE A 18 -7.74 3.09 33.96
N GLY A 19 -8.92 2.58 34.26
CA GLY A 19 -9.31 2.15 35.61
C GLY A 19 -8.41 1.02 36.15
N LEU A 20 -8.09 0.03 35.32
CA LEU A 20 -7.16 -1.05 35.66
C LEU A 20 -5.74 -0.54 35.91
N CYS A 21 -5.22 0.32 35.02
CA CYS A 21 -3.91 0.95 35.19
C CYS A 21 -3.87 1.79 36.47
N GLY A 22 -4.89 2.61 36.74
CA GLY A 22 -5.01 3.40 37.96
C GLY A 22 -5.06 2.53 39.22
N SER A 23 -5.81 1.41 39.20
CA SER A 23 -5.87 0.48 40.33
C SER A 23 -4.51 -0.23 40.56
N CYS A 24 -3.79 -0.60 39.51
CA CYS A 24 -2.43 -1.15 39.62
C CYS A 24 -1.46 -0.12 40.20
N ALA A 25 -1.50 1.11 39.71
CA ALA A 25 -0.67 2.21 40.23
C ALA A 25 -0.98 2.51 41.69
N PHE A 26 -2.26 2.55 42.08
CA PHE A 26 -2.68 2.75 43.45
C PHE A 26 -2.24 1.60 44.38
N ARG A 27 -2.37 0.35 43.94
CA ARG A 27 -1.89 -0.82 44.70
C ARG A 27 -0.38 -0.82 44.91
N THR A 28 0.41 -0.46 43.87
CA THR A 28 1.87 -0.32 43.99
C THR A 28 2.23 0.81 44.93
N TYR A 29 1.58 1.97 44.79
CA TYR A 29 1.79 3.13 45.68
C TYR A 29 1.44 2.81 47.13
N SER A 30 0.32 2.14 47.39
CA SER A 30 -0.13 1.75 48.74
C SER A 30 0.76 0.67 49.38
N ARG A 31 1.35 -0.24 48.59
CA ARG A 31 2.35 -1.21 49.06
C ARG A 31 3.69 -0.56 49.43
N ASP A 32 4.18 0.35 48.56
CA ASP A 32 5.45 1.07 48.80
C ASP A 32 5.35 2.02 50.00
N GLY A 33 4.17 2.61 50.26
CA GLY A 33 3.94 3.47 51.44
C GLY A 33 4.03 2.75 52.80
N GLY A 34 3.70 1.45 52.82
CA GLY A 34 3.80 0.60 54.05
C GLY A 34 5.23 0.04 54.29
N GLU A 35 5.99 -0.24 53.22
CA GLU A 35 7.31 -0.84 53.33
C GLU A 35 8.42 0.21 53.50
N ARG A 36 8.24 1.46 53.03
CA ARG A 36 9.21 2.57 53.23
C ARG A 36 9.38 2.97 54.69
N ALA A 37 8.34 2.75 55.51
CA ALA A 37 8.44 2.98 56.99
C ALA A 37 9.24 1.91 57.72
N SER A 38 9.43 0.71 57.14
CA SER A 38 10.08 -0.44 57.82
C SER A 38 11.43 -0.86 57.28
N ARG A 39 11.86 -0.33 56.11
CA ARG A 39 13.14 -0.66 55.50
C ARG A 39 13.96 0.59 55.19
N ALA A 40 14.53 1.21 56.25
CA ALA A 40 15.85 1.80 56.18
C ALA A 40 16.88 0.67 56.02
N VAL A 41 16.76 -0.17 54.97
CA VAL A 41 17.82 -1.09 54.59
C VAL A 41 18.84 -0.29 53.81
N ARG A 42 20.04 -0.18 54.42
CA ARG A 42 21.25 0.31 53.76
C ARG A 42 21.33 -0.19 52.33
N PRO A 43 21.66 0.65 51.35
CA PRO A 43 22.03 0.19 50.05
C PRO A 43 23.26 -0.68 50.20
N THR A 44 23.14 -2.00 50.11
CA THR A 44 24.25 -2.86 49.80
C THR A 44 24.69 -2.49 48.40
N GLY A 45 25.67 -1.58 48.37
CA GLY A 45 26.17 -1.01 47.14
C GLY A 45 26.79 -2.07 46.23
N VAL A 46 26.15 -2.31 45.16
CA VAL A 46 26.82 -2.39 43.87
C VAL A 46 26.20 -1.23 43.07
N ASP A 47 26.89 -0.09 43.09
CA ASP A 47 26.63 1.01 42.16
C ASP A 47 26.77 0.43 40.76
N SER A 48 25.68 -0.05 40.17
CA SER A 48 25.69 -0.38 38.76
C SER A 48 25.85 0.94 38.02
N ALA A 49 27.01 1.11 37.40
CA ALA A 49 27.38 2.34 36.70
C ALA A 49 26.24 2.71 35.72
N ALA A 50 25.86 3.99 35.72
CA ALA A 50 24.82 4.50 34.83
C ALA A 50 25.10 4.05 33.37
N PRO A 51 24.07 3.65 32.62
CA PRO A 51 24.22 3.21 31.25
C PRO A 51 24.93 4.28 30.41
N LYS A 52 25.97 3.89 29.68
CA LYS A 52 26.70 4.83 28.80
C LYS A 52 25.79 5.31 27.65
N LEU A 53 26.01 6.52 27.18
CA LEU A 53 25.26 7.12 26.05
C LEU A 53 25.14 6.17 24.85
N ARG A 54 26.17 5.39 24.55
CA ARG A 54 26.14 4.37 23.48
C ARG A 54 25.00 3.33 23.64
N LEU A 55 24.64 3.01 24.88
CA LEU A 55 23.58 2.03 25.15
C LEU A 55 22.19 2.64 24.90
N TYR A 56 21.99 3.90 25.32
CA TYR A 56 20.77 4.64 24.98
C TYR A 56 20.56 4.76 23.47
N LEU A 57 21.62 5.15 22.74
CA LEU A 57 21.56 5.24 21.27
C LEU A 57 21.27 3.88 20.61
N LEU A 58 21.76 2.78 21.19
CA LEU A 58 21.51 1.45 20.69
C LEU A 58 20.05 1.03 20.93
N TRP A 59 19.49 1.28 22.12
CA TRP A 59 18.08 1.02 22.42
C TRP A 59 17.17 1.82 21.49
N MET A 60 17.42 3.12 21.32
CA MET A 60 16.69 3.97 20.40
C MET A 60 16.83 3.47 18.96
N GLY A 61 18.04 3.17 18.52
CA GLY A 61 18.31 2.72 17.15
C GLY A 61 17.60 1.42 16.78
N LEU A 62 17.56 0.43 17.69
CA LEU A 62 16.83 -0.82 17.49
C LEU A 62 15.30 -0.58 17.42
N ALA A 63 14.78 0.30 18.29
CA ALA A 63 13.36 0.65 18.27
C ALA A 63 12.98 1.47 17.02
N ILE A 64 13.83 2.43 16.60
CA ILE A 64 13.66 3.15 15.32
C ILE A 64 13.61 2.16 14.17
N CYS A 65 14.60 1.23 14.11
CA CYS A 65 14.69 0.25 13.03
C CYS A 65 13.41 -0.61 12.93
N ALA A 66 12.93 -1.15 14.06
CA ALA A 66 11.70 -1.93 14.09
C ALA A 66 10.47 -1.13 13.66
N SER A 67 10.33 0.11 14.14
CA SER A 67 9.20 0.98 13.80
C SER A 67 9.22 1.42 12.34
N VAL A 68 10.38 1.82 11.82
CA VAL A 68 10.56 2.17 10.39
C VAL A 68 10.23 0.96 9.51
N PHE A 69 10.72 -0.24 9.88
CA PHE A 69 10.46 -1.45 9.11
C PHE A 69 8.98 -1.83 9.12
N LEU A 70 8.29 -1.70 10.27
CA LEU A 70 6.85 -1.88 10.37
C LEU A 70 6.10 -0.99 9.38
N LEU A 71 6.33 0.33 9.45
CA LEU A 71 5.57 1.29 8.66
C LEU A 71 5.93 1.22 7.17
N ALA A 72 7.21 1.05 6.85
CA ALA A 72 7.66 0.89 5.47
C ALA A 72 7.10 -0.38 4.82
N THR A 73 7.08 -1.51 5.57
CA THR A 73 6.48 -2.76 5.09
C THR A 73 4.96 -2.63 4.97
N THR A 74 4.31 -1.92 5.90
CA THR A 74 2.87 -1.62 5.82
C THR A 74 2.55 -0.84 4.56
N ASN A 75 3.31 0.21 4.25
CA ASN A 75 3.17 0.97 3.00
C ASN A 75 3.38 0.07 1.77
N MET A 76 4.42 -0.79 1.80
CA MET A 76 4.70 -1.71 0.70
C MET A 76 3.53 -2.68 0.46
N ILE A 77 3.00 -3.30 1.52
CA ILE A 77 1.90 -4.24 1.43
C ILE A 77 0.61 -3.54 1.00
N CYS A 78 0.25 -2.43 1.65
CA CYS A 78 -1.04 -1.77 1.41
C CYS A 78 -1.09 -0.96 0.11
N GLN A 79 0.04 -0.45 -0.38
CA GLN A 79 0.09 0.42 -1.56
C GLN A 79 0.57 -0.30 -2.81
N GLN A 80 1.47 -1.26 -2.67
CA GLN A 80 2.14 -1.92 -3.80
C GLN A 80 1.63 -3.35 -4.05
N VAL A 81 1.19 -4.06 -3.00
CA VAL A 81 0.71 -5.44 -3.13
C VAL A 81 -0.79 -5.47 -3.33
N ALA A 82 -1.56 -4.98 -2.35
CA ALA A 82 -3.02 -4.95 -2.43
C ALA A 82 -3.60 -3.84 -1.55
N VAL A 83 -4.52 -3.06 -2.10
CA VAL A 83 -5.28 -2.05 -1.35
C VAL A 83 -6.52 -2.73 -0.75
N ILE A 84 -6.32 -3.53 0.28
CA ILE A 84 -7.40 -4.21 1.01
C ILE A 84 -7.58 -3.51 2.35
N PRO A 85 -8.78 -3.05 2.68
CA PRO A 85 -9.08 -2.47 3.98
C PRO A 85 -8.71 -3.43 5.12
N PHE A 86 -8.21 -2.87 6.22
CA PHE A 86 -7.70 -3.60 7.38
C PHE A 86 -6.42 -4.43 7.16
N LEU A 87 -5.85 -4.45 5.96
CA LEU A 87 -4.61 -5.19 5.70
C LEU A 87 -3.45 -4.71 6.58
N TRP A 88 -3.46 -3.42 6.98
CA TRP A 88 -2.48 -2.84 7.91
C TRP A 88 -2.49 -3.47 9.32
N VAL A 89 -3.58 -4.13 9.71
CA VAL A 89 -3.68 -4.83 11.00
C VAL A 89 -2.69 -5.99 11.08
N LEU A 90 -2.45 -6.68 9.96
CA LEU A 90 -1.52 -7.82 9.92
C LEU A 90 -0.07 -7.40 10.26
N PRO A 91 0.55 -6.42 9.60
CA PRO A 91 1.88 -5.93 9.98
C PRO A 91 1.95 -5.47 11.44
N LEU A 92 0.97 -4.71 11.91
CA LEU A 92 0.91 -4.25 13.29
C LEU A 92 0.83 -5.42 14.28
N SER A 93 0.00 -6.42 14.00
CA SER A 93 -0.11 -7.62 14.84
C SER A 93 1.21 -8.38 14.93
N LEU A 94 1.91 -8.56 13.81
CA LEU A 94 3.21 -9.22 13.78
C LEU A 94 4.26 -8.46 14.59
N TYR A 95 4.27 -7.13 14.50
CA TYR A 95 5.13 -6.26 15.31
C TYR A 95 4.86 -6.44 16.81
N LEU A 96 3.58 -6.37 17.22
CA LEU A 96 3.20 -6.52 18.64
C LEU A 96 3.50 -7.92 19.16
N VAL A 97 3.18 -8.96 18.37
CA VAL A 97 3.48 -10.36 18.74
C VAL A 97 4.98 -10.56 18.92
N SER A 98 5.82 -10.05 18.00
CA SER A 98 7.27 -10.17 18.14
C SER A 98 7.80 -9.46 19.39
N PHE A 99 7.22 -8.30 19.75
CA PHE A 99 7.58 -7.59 20.99
C PHE A 99 7.21 -8.43 22.22
N VAL A 100 5.97 -8.93 22.29
CA VAL A 100 5.50 -9.77 23.40
C VAL A 100 6.38 -11.00 23.54
N LEU A 101 6.63 -11.76 22.47
CA LEU A 101 7.43 -12.99 22.51
C LEU A 101 8.86 -12.73 23.02
N CYS A 102 9.52 -11.69 22.52
CA CYS A 102 10.90 -11.39 22.91
C CYS A 102 11.02 -10.94 24.37
N PHE A 103 10.03 -10.21 24.89
CA PHE A 103 10.06 -9.70 26.27
C PHE A 103 9.47 -10.67 27.30
N GLU A 104 8.65 -11.63 26.88
CA GLU A 104 8.11 -12.68 27.75
C GLU A 104 9.20 -13.69 28.14
N SER A 105 9.94 -14.23 27.14
CA SER A 105 10.92 -15.29 27.41
C SER A 105 12.02 -15.32 26.35
N GLU A 106 13.28 -15.49 26.82
CA GLU A 106 14.46 -15.67 25.95
C GLU A 106 14.37 -16.90 25.04
N ARG A 107 13.50 -17.85 25.31
CA ARG A 107 13.31 -19.09 24.51
C ARG A 107 12.80 -18.78 23.10
N TRP A 108 12.01 -17.72 22.95
CA TRP A 108 11.42 -17.36 21.67
C TRP A 108 12.43 -16.72 20.70
N TYR A 109 13.44 -16.04 21.20
CA TYR A 109 14.44 -15.42 20.38
C TYR A 109 15.73 -16.22 20.32
N ARG A 110 15.96 -16.84 19.15
CA ARG A 110 17.24 -17.51 18.83
C ARG A 110 17.94 -16.71 17.72
N PRO A 111 18.99 -15.92 18.05
CA PRO A 111 19.64 -15.01 17.10
C PRO A 111 20.01 -15.68 15.77
N SER A 112 20.65 -16.86 15.82
CA SER A 112 21.07 -17.58 14.61
C SER A 112 19.93 -17.96 13.68
N VAL A 113 18.74 -18.30 14.23
CA VAL A 113 17.57 -18.66 13.44
C VAL A 113 16.98 -17.44 12.76
N PHE A 114 16.76 -16.36 13.52
CA PHE A 114 16.13 -15.15 12.98
C PHE A 114 17.06 -14.37 12.06
N GLN A 115 18.38 -14.38 12.29
CA GLN A 115 19.38 -13.84 11.36
C GLN A 115 19.31 -14.58 10.01
N ALA A 116 19.34 -15.92 10.03
CA ALA A 116 19.25 -16.74 8.82
C ALA A 116 17.93 -16.50 8.09
N LEU A 117 16.79 -16.52 8.81
CA LEU A 117 15.47 -16.30 8.26
C LEU A 117 15.35 -14.91 7.61
N PHE A 118 15.78 -13.86 8.32
CA PHE A 118 15.76 -12.50 7.81
C PHE A 118 16.57 -12.36 6.52
N VAL A 119 17.82 -12.82 6.51
CA VAL A 119 18.70 -12.71 5.32
C VAL A 119 18.11 -13.49 4.14
N SER A 120 17.59 -14.71 4.37
CA SER A 120 16.95 -15.50 3.31
C SER A 120 15.73 -14.80 2.71
N LEU A 121 14.83 -14.29 3.58
CA LEU A 121 13.62 -13.59 3.12
C LEU A 121 13.97 -12.23 2.47
N ALA A 122 14.99 -11.52 2.96
CA ALA A 122 15.49 -10.29 2.36
C ALA A 122 16.01 -10.52 0.94
N CYS A 123 16.82 -11.57 0.73
CA CYS A 123 17.29 -11.95 -0.60
C CYS A 123 16.14 -12.22 -1.56
N VAL A 124 15.13 -12.99 -1.11
CA VAL A 124 13.95 -13.29 -1.93
C VAL A 124 13.16 -12.02 -2.23
N ALA A 125 12.94 -11.15 -1.23
CA ALA A 125 12.19 -9.90 -1.40
C ALA A 125 12.86 -8.94 -2.40
N CYS A 126 14.20 -8.90 -2.44
CA CYS A 126 14.96 -8.09 -3.41
C CYS A 126 14.76 -8.52 -4.87
N ILE A 127 14.44 -9.81 -5.09
CA ILE A 127 14.32 -10.38 -6.45
C ILE A 127 12.86 -10.60 -6.83
N TYR A 128 11.95 -10.55 -5.85
CA TYR A 128 10.56 -10.92 -6.06
C TYR A 128 9.83 -9.89 -6.94
N PRO A 129 9.39 -10.25 -8.16
CA PRO A 129 8.60 -9.35 -8.98
C PRO A 129 7.18 -9.25 -8.40
N LEU A 130 6.69 -8.04 -8.19
CA LEU A 130 5.30 -7.81 -7.85
C LEU A 130 4.44 -8.23 -9.05
N SER A 131 3.73 -9.33 -8.91
CA SER A 131 2.83 -9.87 -9.94
C SER A 131 1.40 -9.39 -9.69
N SER A 132 0.68 -9.08 -10.76
CA SER A 132 -0.74 -8.71 -10.69
C SER A 132 -1.70 -9.90 -10.56
N SER A 133 -1.20 -11.13 -10.43
CA SER A 133 -2.03 -12.33 -10.20
C SER A 133 -2.38 -12.48 -8.71
N ILE A 134 -3.52 -13.11 -8.41
CA ILE A 134 -3.95 -13.38 -7.02
C ILE A 134 -2.88 -14.21 -6.28
N ALA A 135 -2.33 -15.25 -6.92
CA ALA A 135 -1.24 -16.04 -6.34
C ALA A 135 0.01 -15.21 -6.06
N GLY A 136 0.33 -14.23 -6.93
CA GLY A 136 1.41 -13.28 -6.73
C GLY A 136 1.17 -12.37 -5.52
N TYR A 137 -0.05 -11.88 -5.33
CA TYR A 137 -0.40 -11.06 -4.16
C TYR A 137 -0.28 -11.84 -2.85
N VAL A 138 -0.81 -13.07 -2.79
CA VAL A 138 -0.70 -13.93 -1.59
C VAL A 138 0.76 -14.21 -1.27
N MET A 139 1.57 -14.56 -2.28
CA MET A 139 3.00 -14.84 -2.08
C MET A 139 3.75 -13.59 -1.60
N ALA A 140 3.49 -12.42 -2.17
CA ALA A 140 4.06 -11.15 -1.73
C ALA A 140 3.66 -10.83 -0.29
N LEU A 141 2.39 -11.03 0.07
CA LEU A 141 1.89 -10.82 1.43
C LEU A 141 2.61 -11.72 2.43
N VAL A 142 2.76 -13.00 2.14
CA VAL A 142 3.48 -13.96 2.99
C VAL A 142 4.95 -13.58 3.11
N LEU A 143 5.61 -13.25 1.99
CA LEU A 143 7.01 -12.88 1.93
C LEU A 143 7.31 -11.62 2.78
N PHE A 144 6.58 -10.54 2.53
CA PHE A 144 6.81 -9.26 3.23
C PHE A 144 6.39 -9.34 4.70
N SER A 145 5.34 -10.09 5.04
CA SER A 145 4.94 -10.35 6.43
C SER A 145 5.96 -11.19 7.18
N GLY A 146 6.48 -12.24 6.56
CA GLY A 146 7.55 -13.06 7.13
C GLY A 146 8.85 -12.29 7.33
N LEU A 147 9.22 -11.45 6.35
CA LEU A 147 10.37 -10.57 6.43
C LEU A 147 10.24 -9.55 7.58
N LEU A 148 9.07 -8.92 7.70
CA LEU A 148 8.75 -8.01 8.80
C LEU A 148 8.86 -8.71 10.16
N PHE A 149 8.26 -9.88 10.29
CA PHE A 149 8.31 -10.64 11.54
C PHE A 149 9.74 -11.01 11.93
N ALA A 150 10.55 -11.48 10.97
CA ALA A 150 11.96 -11.79 11.20
C ALA A 150 12.77 -10.54 11.61
N ALA A 151 12.56 -9.40 10.95
CA ALA A 151 13.21 -8.14 11.29
C ALA A 151 12.81 -7.63 12.69
N CYS A 152 11.53 -7.70 13.03
CA CYS A 152 11.02 -7.32 14.35
C CYS A 152 11.57 -8.25 15.45
N MET A 153 11.61 -9.57 15.21
CA MET A 153 12.21 -10.52 16.14
C MET A 153 13.70 -10.24 16.38
N LEU A 154 14.45 -9.82 15.35
CA LEU A 154 15.84 -9.39 15.49
C LEU A 154 15.96 -8.12 16.36
N CYS A 155 15.23 -7.08 16.04
CA CYS A 155 15.31 -5.81 16.76
C CYS A 155 14.82 -5.94 18.21
N HIS A 156 13.65 -6.55 18.43
CA HIS A 156 13.06 -6.73 19.75
C HIS A 156 13.85 -7.76 20.59
N GLY A 157 14.36 -8.81 19.95
CA GLY A 157 15.19 -9.80 20.62
C GLY A 157 16.52 -9.21 21.12
N GLU A 158 17.19 -8.40 20.30
CA GLU A 158 18.40 -7.69 20.76
C GLU A 158 18.07 -6.62 21.82
N LEU A 159 16.91 -5.93 21.71
CA LEU A 159 16.43 -5.03 22.77
C LEU A 159 16.21 -5.78 24.09
N ALA A 160 15.55 -6.94 24.07
CA ALA A 160 15.29 -7.74 25.26
C ALA A 160 16.59 -8.23 25.91
N ARG A 161 17.60 -8.63 25.11
CA ARG A 161 18.94 -9.02 25.59
C ARG A 161 19.74 -7.86 26.19
N LEU A 162 19.45 -6.62 25.77
CA LEU A 162 20.10 -5.41 26.27
C LEU A 162 19.32 -4.74 27.41
N LYS A 163 18.23 -5.37 27.87
CA LYS A 163 17.41 -4.87 28.97
C LYS A 163 18.27 -4.71 30.23
N PRO A 164 18.31 -3.51 30.84
CA PRO A 164 19.12 -3.25 32.03
C PRO A 164 18.44 -3.79 33.30
N GLU A 165 19.17 -3.72 34.42
CA GLU A 165 18.63 -3.99 35.75
C GLU A 165 17.50 -3.01 36.12
N SER A 166 16.74 -3.36 37.18
CA SER A 166 15.52 -2.65 37.59
C SER A 166 15.68 -1.14 37.78
N GLN A 167 16.87 -0.69 38.22
CA GLN A 167 17.18 0.73 38.45
C GLN A 167 17.11 1.60 37.18
N HIS A 168 17.36 1.02 35.99
CA HIS A 168 17.40 1.73 34.71
C HIS A 168 16.29 1.37 33.75
N LEU A 169 15.26 0.61 34.19
CA LEU A 169 14.15 0.19 33.33
C LEU A 169 13.33 1.35 32.79
N THR A 170 13.08 2.38 33.60
CA THR A 170 12.37 3.58 33.15
C THR A 170 13.08 4.27 31.98
N ALA A 171 14.39 4.45 32.09
CA ALA A 171 15.20 5.05 31.04
C ALA A 171 15.24 4.17 29.77
N PHE A 172 15.28 2.84 29.95
CA PHE A 172 15.21 1.88 28.86
C PHE A 172 13.88 2.00 28.09
N TYR A 173 12.73 1.88 28.77
CA TYR A 173 11.42 1.95 28.11
C TYR A 173 11.14 3.32 27.51
N LEU A 174 11.62 4.40 28.16
CA LEU A 174 11.55 5.73 27.57
C LEU A 174 12.34 5.82 26.26
N SER A 175 13.55 5.26 26.22
CA SER A 175 14.40 5.22 25.02
C SER A 175 13.72 4.41 23.90
N VAL A 176 13.12 3.27 24.22
CA VAL A 176 12.38 2.43 23.28
C VAL A 176 11.17 3.19 22.72
N SER A 177 10.39 3.87 23.58
CA SER A 177 9.24 4.65 23.17
C SER A 177 9.62 5.84 22.29
N MET A 178 10.69 6.56 22.66
CA MET A 178 11.25 7.66 21.84
C MET A 178 11.74 7.15 20.49
N GLY A 179 12.41 6.00 20.45
CA GLY A 179 12.85 5.37 19.22
C GLY A 179 11.68 4.99 18.32
N GLY A 180 10.63 4.36 18.88
CA GLY A 180 9.42 4.03 18.15
C GLY A 180 8.73 5.25 17.54
N ALA A 181 8.57 6.33 18.34
CA ALA A 181 8.01 7.59 17.89
C ALA A 181 8.87 8.26 16.79
N ALA A 182 10.20 8.26 16.94
CA ALA A 182 11.11 8.80 15.94
C ALA A 182 11.03 8.05 14.60
N GLY A 183 10.93 6.71 14.64
CA GLY A 183 10.68 5.89 13.45
C GLY A 183 9.35 6.22 12.78
N GLY A 184 8.29 6.41 13.59
CA GLY A 184 6.97 6.84 13.10
C GLY A 184 7.00 8.21 12.41
N ILE A 185 7.64 9.19 13.03
CA ILE A 185 7.82 10.53 12.45
C ILE A 185 8.64 10.47 11.16
N PHE A 186 9.70 9.65 11.15
CA PHE A 186 10.52 9.50 9.95
C PHE A 186 9.68 9.00 8.75
N VAL A 187 8.95 7.89 8.91
CA VAL A 187 8.17 7.30 7.79
C VAL A 187 6.92 8.13 7.46
N GLY A 188 6.21 8.64 8.47
CA GLY A 188 4.94 9.34 8.26
C GLY A 188 5.08 10.80 7.83
N VAL A 189 6.18 11.47 8.24
CA VAL A 189 6.33 12.92 8.04
C VAL A 189 7.55 13.27 7.19
N ILE A 190 8.72 12.70 7.51
CA ILE A 190 10.00 13.07 6.88
C ILE A 190 10.14 12.42 5.51
N ALA A 191 10.00 11.09 5.44
CA ALA A 191 10.22 10.33 4.21
C ALA A 191 9.36 10.81 3.03
N PRO A 192 8.04 11.10 3.17
CA PRO A 192 7.23 11.62 2.06
C PRO A 192 7.67 13.00 1.53
N ARG A 193 8.43 13.77 2.32
CA ARG A 193 8.93 15.10 1.93
C ARG A 193 10.29 15.07 1.24
N ILE A 194 11.11 14.05 1.54
CA ILE A 194 12.49 13.96 1.03
C ILE A 194 12.65 12.91 -0.07
N PHE A 195 11.77 11.92 -0.12
CA PHE A 195 11.83 10.84 -1.10
C PHE A 195 10.66 10.90 -2.07
N SER A 196 10.96 10.74 -3.35
CA SER A 196 9.95 10.62 -4.42
C SER A 196 9.34 9.21 -4.54
N ASP A 197 9.88 8.22 -3.79
CA ASP A 197 9.41 6.83 -3.74
C ASP A 197 9.52 6.28 -2.30
N TYR A 198 9.17 5.00 -2.07
CA TYR A 198 9.21 4.33 -0.76
C TYR A 198 10.62 3.87 -0.37
N TRP A 199 11.61 4.78 -0.40
CA TRP A 199 13.01 4.49 -0.07
C TRP A 199 13.23 4.07 1.39
N GLU A 200 12.28 4.40 2.28
CA GLU A 200 12.33 3.99 3.68
C GLU A 200 12.33 2.47 3.86
N PHE A 201 11.75 1.71 2.93
CA PHE A 201 11.78 0.25 2.98
C PHE A 201 13.21 -0.28 2.76
N GLN A 202 13.91 0.23 1.75
CA GLN A 202 15.29 -0.15 1.47
C GLN A 202 16.23 0.30 2.58
N LEU A 203 16.02 1.49 3.13
CA LEU A 203 16.80 1.99 4.27
C LEU A 203 16.59 1.13 5.53
N ALA A 204 15.34 0.74 5.81
CA ALA A 204 15.03 -0.15 6.92
C ALA A 204 15.64 -1.54 6.73
N LEU A 205 15.63 -2.07 5.51
CA LEU A 205 16.28 -3.33 5.17
C LEU A 205 17.78 -3.26 5.43
N LEU A 206 18.43 -2.19 4.97
CA LEU A 206 19.86 -1.94 5.23
C LEU A 206 20.18 -1.81 6.73
N ALA A 207 19.34 -1.09 7.48
CA ALA A 207 19.51 -0.94 8.93
C ALA A 207 19.37 -2.30 9.65
N CYS A 208 18.38 -3.14 9.28
CA CYS A 208 18.25 -4.49 9.83
C CYS A 208 19.46 -5.38 9.47
N CYS A 209 19.99 -5.27 8.24
CA CYS A 209 21.23 -5.95 7.86
C CYS A 209 22.40 -5.55 8.75
N LEU A 210 22.52 -4.26 9.07
CA LEU A 210 23.55 -3.78 9.99
C LEU A 210 23.36 -4.34 11.41
N VAL A 211 22.11 -4.44 11.89
CA VAL A 211 21.80 -5.09 13.18
C VAL A 211 22.25 -6.55 13.16
N VAL A 212 21.96 -7.30 12.09
CA VAL A 212 22.41 -8.71 11.94
C VAL A 212 23.92 -8.81 12.04
N VAL A 213 24.64 -7.96 11.32
CA VAL A 213 26.11 -7.95 11.31
C VAL A 213 26.68 -7.64 12.70
N VAL A 214 26.18 -6.60 13.36
CA VAL A 214 26.66 -6.19 14.69
C VAL A 214 26.33 -7.26 15.73
N ALA A 215 25.13 -7.84 15.70
CA ALA A 215 24.74 -8.91 16.62
C ALA A 215 25.58 -10.18 16.39
N ALA A 216 25.79 -10.59 15.15
CA ALA A 216 26.60 -11.75 14.81
C ALA A 216 28.08 -11.56 15.19
N ALA A 217 28.61 -10.35 15.02
CA ALA A 217 30.01 -10.06 15.38
C ALA A 217 30.26 -10.08 16.91
N LYS A 218 29.25 -9.83 17.73
CA LYS A 218 29.35 -9.86 19.21
C LYS A 218 29.13 -11.24 19.81
N ASP A 219 28.40 -12.11 19.14
CA ASP A 219 28.04 -13.42 19.67
C ASP A 219 29.04 -14.50 19.20
N GLN A 220 30.02 -14.82 20.08
CA GLN A 220 31.01 -15.87 19.81
C GLN A 220 30.40 -17.28 19.62
N LYS A 221 29.16 -17.51 20.08
CA LYS A 221 28.40 -18.74 19.83
C LYS A 221 27.58 -18.70 18.54
N SER A 222 27.67 -17.60 17.82
CA SER A 222 26.96 -17.44 16.54
C SER A 222 27.37 -18.54 15.54
N TRP A 223 26.43 -18.99 14.76
CA TRP A 223 26.65 -19.98 13.68
C TRP A 223 27.71 -19.52 12.65
N TRP A 224 28.00 -18.22 12.60
CA TRP A 224 29.07 -17.61 11.80
C TRP A 224 30.44 -18.11 12.19
N HIS A 225 30.62 -18.52 13.47
CA HIS A 225 31.85 -19.06 14.00
C HIS A 225 31.90 -20.59 14.02
N GLN A 226 30.82 -21.29 13.60
CA GLN A 226 30.71 -22.75 13.63
C GLN A 226 30.63 -23.33 12.20
N GLY A 227 31.76 -23.61 11.62
CA GLY A 227 32.10 -23.97 10.23
C GLY A 227 31.26 -24.92 9.39
N ARG A 228 30.14 -25.51 9.86
CA ARG A 228 29.28 -26.44 9.07
C ARG A 228 27.81 -26.00 8.94
N ARG A 229 27.33 -25.11 9.77
CA ARG A 229 25.90 -24.69 9.77
C ARG A 229 25.53 -23.75 8.63
N TRP A 230 26.51 -23.12 7.99
CA TRP A 230 26.32 -22.32 6.79
C TRP A 230 25.76 -23.13 5.60
N LEU A 231 26.04 -24.45 5.54
CA LEU A 231 25.47 -25.34 4.52
C LEU A 231 23.94 -25.43 4.62
N ALA A 232 23.38 -25.46 5.84
CA ALA A 232 21.94 -25.43 6.05
C ALA A 232 21.33 -24.08 5.63
N PHE A 233 22.06 -22.99 5.86
CA PHE A 233 21.66 -21.65 5.42
C PHE A 233 21.70 -21.52 3.89
N ALA A 234 22.80 -21.93 3.27
CA ALA A 234 22.91 -21.92 1.82
C ALA A 234 21.83 -22.83 1.17
N ALA A 235 21.58 -24.02 1.75
CA ALA A 235 20.52 -24.92 1.31
C ALA A 235 19.14 -24.31 1.47
N LEU A 236 18.86 -23.62 2.60
CA LEU A 236 17.60 -22.92 2.82
C LEU A 236 17.42 -21.76 1.84
N THR A 237 18.48 -20.96 1.61
CA THR A 237 18.45 -19.85 0.63
C THR A 237 18.24 -20.38 -0.79
N ILE A 238 18.94 -21.45 -1.15
CA ILE A 238 18.77 -22.14 -2.44
C ILE A 238 17.35 -22.72 -2.55
N LEU A 239 16.84 -23.35 -1.50
CA LEU A 239 15.48 -23.91 -1.47
C LEU A 239 14.44 -22.80 -1.65
N ILE A 240 14.56 -21.66 -0.96
CA ILE A 240 13.65 -20.51 -1.07
C ILE A 240 13.75 -19.85 -2.46
N LEU A 241 14.93 -19.86 -3.09
CA LEU A 241 15.12 -19.33 -4.46
C LEU A 241 14.66 -20.33 -5.54
N VAL A 242 14.91 -21.64 -5.34
CA VAL A 242 14.63 -22.68 -6.33
C VAL A 242 13.19 -23.18 -6.24
N LEU A 243 12.57 -23.19 -5.05
CA LEU A 243 11.20 -23.66 -4.86
C LEU A 243 10.19 -22.89 -5.72
N PRO A 244 10.20 -21.54 -5.76
CA PRO A 244 9.35 -20.78 -6.68
C PRO A 244 9.70 -20.99 -8.15
N ALA A 245 10.99 -21.17 -8.48
CA ALA A 245 11.44 -21.48 -9.83
C ALA A 245 11.01 -22.88 -10.25
N GLY A 246 11.12 -23.86 -9.35
CA GLY A 246 10.67 -25.24 -9.58
C GLY A 246 9.14 -25.36 -9.72
N LEU A 247 8.38 -24.67 -8.88
CA LEU A 247 6.91 -24.55 -9.00
C LEU A 247 6.51 -23.86 -10.30
N LYS A 248 7.29 -22.90 -10.78
CA LYS A 248 7.09 -22.24 -12.07
C LYS A 248 7.42 -23.16 -13.24
N ILE A 249 8.44 -24.01 -13.15
CA ILE A 249 8.78 -25.01 -14.19
C ILE A 249 7.66 -26.04 -14.32
N PHE A 250 7.02 -26.43 -13.23
CA PHE A 250 5.87 -27.36 -13.26
C PHE A 250 4.58 -26.69 -13.76
N ALA A 251 4.43 -25.36 -13.58
CA ALA A 251 3.30 -24.55 -14.06
C ALA A 251 3.55 -23.92 -15.46
N LEU A 252 4.54 -24.39 -16.21
CA LEU A 252 5.20 -23.72 -17.35
C LEU A 252 4.36 -23.50 -18.62
N LYS A 253 3.06 -23.76 -18.60
CA LYS A 253 2.18 -23.45 -19.74
C LYS A 253 1.46 -22.09 -19.66
N TRP A 254 1.59 -21.31 -18.56
CA TRP A 254 0.73 -20.14 -18.32
C TRP A 254 1.45 -18.82 -17.99
N PHE A 255 2.79 -18.76 -17.98
CA PHE A 255 3.50 -17.52 -17.63
C PHE A 255 4.56 -17.11 -18.65
N VAL A 256 4.30 -16.01 -19.35
CA VAL A 256 5.30 -15.27 -20.14
C VAL A 256 6.15 -14.44 -19.18
N PHE A 257 7.47 -14.63 -19.22
CA PHE A 257 8.43 -13.91 -18.38
C PHE A 257 8.97 -12.68 -19.10
N PRO A 258 8.86 -11.46 -18.55
CA PRO A 258 9.80 -10.40 -18.85
C PRO A 258 11.01 -10.51 -17.89
N ASP A 259 12.23 -10.44 -18.46
CA ASP A 259 13.52 -10.26 -17.80
C ASP A 259 14.21 -11.48 -17.14
N VAL A 260 14.64 -12.42 -17.94
CA VAL A 260 15.63 -13.46 -17.58
C VAL A 260 16.94 -12.86 -17.03
N SER A 261 17.30 -11.64 -17.42
CA SER A 261 18.51 -10.93 -17.00
C SER A 261 18.58 -10.63 -15.49
N ARG A 262 17.44 -10.39 -14.84
CA ARG A 262 17.37 -10.10 -13.39
C ARG A 262 17.58 -11.34 -12.54
N TYR A 263 17.00 -12.45 -12.96
CA TYR A 263 17.18 -13.74 -12.28
C TYR A 263 18.61 -14.25 -12.46
N ALA A 264 19.22 -13.99 -13.63
CA ALA A 264 20.62 -14.31 -13.89
C ALA A 264 21.56 -13.48 -13.02
N ALA A 265 21.31 -12.16 -12.86
CA ALA A 265 22.11 -11.28 -12.01
C ALA A 265 21.99 -11.65 -10.52
N ALA A 266 20.79 -11.97 -10.04
CA ALA A 266 20.56 -12.37 -8.66
C ALA A 266 21.09 -13.79 -8.39
N GLY A 267 20.95 -14.71 -9.35
CA GLY A 267 21.58 -16.03 -9.32
C GLY A 267 23.11 -15.94 -9.33
N ALA A 268 23.68 -15.08 -10.17
CA ALA A 268 25.11 -14.83 -10.20
C ALA A 268 25.62 -14.20 -8.89
N ALA A 269 24.89 -13.22 -8.31
CA ALA A 269 25.24 -12.65 -7.00
C ALA A 269 25.16 -13.69 -5.89
N SER A 270 24.17 -14.56 -5.89
CA SER A 270 24.04 -15.67 -4.95
C SER A 270 25.16 -16.70 -5.14
N ILE A 271 25.50 -17.03 -6.39
CA ILE A 271 26.62 -17.94 -6.72
C ILE A 271 27.96 -17.32 -6.34
N VAL A 272 28.18 -16.04 -6.62
CA VAL A 272 29.40 -15.33 -6.21
C VAL A 272 29.51 -15.27 -4.69
N THR A 273 28.41 -15.05 -3.97
CA THR A 273 28.36 -15.12 -2.50
C THR A 273 28.72 -16.51 -2.01
N ILE A 274 28.18 -17.55 -2.65
CA ILE A 274 28.48 -18.95 -2.37
C ILE A 274 29.96 -19.26 -2.70
N LEU A 275 30.47 -18.83 -3.84
CA LEU A 275 31.85 -19.07 -4.28
C LEU A 275 32.88 -18.33 -3.41
N ILE A 276 32.61 -17.10 -3.00
CA ILE A 276 33.45 -16.34 -2.04
C ILE A 276 33.50 -17.09 -0.70
N PHE A 277 32.37 -17.64 -0.26
CA PHE A 277 32.31 -18.52 0.91
C PHE A 277 33.07 -19.84 0.76
N PHE A 278 33.11 -20.42 -0.45
CA PHE A 278 33.79 -21.69 -0.72
C PHE A 278 35.29 -21.57 -0.96
N SER A 279 35.77 -20.43 -1.46
CA SER A 279 37.18 -20.24 -1.78
C SER A 279 38.09 -20.16 -0.54
N ASP A 280 37.52 -20.00 0.64
CA ASP A 280 38.27 -19.78 1.90
C ASP A 280 38.57 -21.08 2.67
N ARG A 281 38.83 -22.19 1.96
CA ARG A 281 39.02 -23.52 2.57
C ARG A 281 40.46 -23.86 2.96
N SER A 282 41.39 -22.91 2.95
CA SER A 282 42.80 -23.19 3.24
C SER A 282 43.39 -22.37 4.37
N ARG A 283 43.58 -23.03 5.52
CA ARG A 283 44.62 -22.87 6.56
C ARG A 283 44.64 -21.61 7.43
N GLU A 284 44.52 -21.88 8.74
CA GLU A 284 44.86 -21.07 9.92
C GLU A 284 43.75 -20.21 10.57
N GLY A 285 43.28 -20.76 11.67
CA GLY A 285 42.03 -20.53 12.41
C GLY A 285 41.78 -19.22 13.14
N ARG A 286 42.46 -18.12 12.93
CA ARG A 286 42.09 -16.81 13.55
C ARG A 286 42.06 -15.63 12.60
N ARG A 287 42.71 -15.70 11.47
CA ARG A 287 42.66 -14.68 10.43
C ARG A 287 41.42 -14.86 9.53
N GLU A 288 40.95 -16.08 9.41
CA GLU A 288 39.85 -16.55 8.55
C GLU A 288 38.48 -16.11 9.10
N GLU A 289 38.27 -16.08 10.43
CA GLU A 289 36.98 -15.63 11.02
C GLU A 289 36.65 -14.18 10.66
N ARG A 290 37.63 -13.30 10.57
CA ARG A 290 37.42 -11.90 10.17
C ARG A 290 37.14 -11.72 8.68
N ILE A 291 37.62 -12.63 7.86
CA ILE A 291 37.44 -12.59 6.39
C ILE A 291 36.02 -13.06 6.04
N GLY A 292 35.51 -14.12 6.66
CA GLY A 292 34.15 -14.63 6.44
C GLY A 292 33.07 -13.61 6.80
N VAL A 293 33.20 -12.92 7.95
CA VAL A 293 32.28 -11.86 8.35
C VAL A 293 32.35 -10.69 7.37
N ARG A 294 33.54 -10.28 6.93
CA ARG A 294 33.68 -9.20 5.93
C ARG A 294 33.11 -9.56 4.58
N ALA A 295 33.28 -10.80 4.12
CA ALA A 295 32.73 -11.27 2.86
C ALA A 295 31.20 -11.34 2.91
N ALA A 296 30.60 -11.80 4.03
CA ALA A 296 29.17 -11.82 4.21
C ALA A 296 28.57 -10.41 4.29
N VAL A 297 29.27 -9.47 4.95
CA VAL A 297 28.87 -8.05 4.95
C VAL A 297 28.93 -7.46 3.55
N LEU A 298 29.99 -7.71 2.79
CA LEU A 298 30.14 -7.23 1.42
C LEU A 298 29.08 -7.85 0.50
N ALA A 299 28.78 -9.14 0.64
CA ALA A 299 27.74 -9.81 -0.13
C ALA A 299 26.34 -9.25 0.21
N LEU A 300 26.06 -9.01 1.48
CA LEU A 300 24.82 -8.39 1.94
C LEU A 300 24.71 -6.94 1.45
N MET A 301 25.78 -6.16 1.50
CA MET A 301 25.84 -4.80 0.95
C MET A 301 25.72 -4.81 -0.57
N ALA A 302 26.31 -5.78 -1.27
CA ALA A 302 26.16 -5.94 -2.71
C ALA A 302 24.71 -6.29 -3.09
N MET A 303 24.04 -7.18 -2.34
CA MET A 303 22.62 -7.50 -2.56
C MET A 303 21.71 -6.30 -2.30
N VAL A 304 21.96 -5.55 -1.23
CA VAL A 304 21.22 -4.31 -0.96
C VAL A 304 21.52 -3.25 -2.03
N GLY A 305 22.76 -3.16 -2.51
CA GLY A 305 23.13 -2.29 -3.62
C GLY A 305 22.43 -2.68 -4.94
N LEU A 306 22.34 -3.98 -5.24
CA LEU A 306 21.59 -4.49 -6.40
C LEU A 306 20.09 -4.25 -6.26
N ALA A 307 19.53 -4.44 -5.05
CA ALA A 307 18.14 -4.10 -4.75
C ALA A 307 17.90 -2.58 -4.88
N TRP A 308 18.89 -1.76 -4.54
CA TRP A 308 18.86 -0.32 -4.76
C TRP A 308 18.89 0.05 -6.26
N MET A 309 19.66 -0.67 -7.05
CA MET A 309 19.74 -0.44 -8.50
C MET A 309 18.50 -0.93 -9.26
N ALA A 310 17.77 -1.90 -8.75
CA ALA A 310 16.58 -2.45 -9.42
C ALA A 310 15.49 -1.40 -9.70
N PRO A 311 15.14 -0.47 -8.78
CA PRO A 311 14.25 0.65 -9.09
C PRO A 311 14.82 1.63 -10.10
N MET A 312 16.14 1.87 -10.11
CA MET A 312 16.77 2.76 -11.08
C MET A 312 16.69 2.22 -12.50
N ILE A 313 16.79 0.89 -12.68
CA ILE A 313 16.63 0.25 -13.98
C ILE A 313 15.14 0.31 -14.43
N HIS A 314 14.19 0.26 -13.49
CA HIS A 314 12.76 0.48 -13.77
C HIS A 314 12.42 1.94 -14.06
N ASN A 315 13.21 2.89 -13.58
CA ASN A 315 12.98 4.32 -13.74
C ASN A 315 13.16 4.84 -15.18
N ASN A 316 13.74 4.06 -16.10
CA ASN A 316 13.89 4.51 -17.50
C ASN A 316 12.55 4.72 -18.22
N MET A 317 11.43 4.20 -17.68
CA MET A 317 10.09 4.49 -18.23
C MET A 317 9.42 5.69 -17.55
N ASN A 318 9.88 6.11 -16.36
CA ASN A 318 9.27 7.22 -15.64
C ASN A 318 9.71 8.56 -16.22
N VAL A 319 8.77 9.31 -16.77
CA VAL A 319 8.96 10.68 -17.28
C VAL A 319 8.81 11.67 -16.12
N ALA A 320 7.88 11.41 -15.22
CA ALA A 320 7.66 12.18 -14.01
C ALA A 320 7.26 11.28 -12.85
N GLN A 321 7.59 11.70 -11.62
CA GLN A 321 7.23 11.02 -10.41
C GLN A 321 7.10 12.02 -9.27
N VAL A 322 6.03 11.85 -8.47
CA VAL A 322 5.79 12.63 -7.26
C VAL A 322 5.22 11.73 -6.17
N ARG A 323 5.59 12.03 -4.94
CA ARG A 323 5.04 11.37 -3.75
C ARG A 323 4.39 12.40 -2.84
N ASN A 324 3.21 12.07 -2.34
CA ASN A 324 2.51 12.86 -1.34
C ASN A 324 1.73 11.96 -0.37
N PHE A 325 0.76 12.53 0.36
CA PHE A 325 -0.08 11.80 1.30
C PHE A 325 -0.86 10.64 0.64
N TYR A 326 -1.29 10.82 -0.61
CA TYR A 326 -2.09 9.81 -1.34
C TYR A 326 -1.24 8.67 -1.90
N GLY A 327 0.07 8.78 -1.90
CA GLY A 327 0.99 7.75 -2.39
C GLY A 327 1.97 8.26 -3.44
N VAL A 328 2.43 7.36 -4.30
CA VAL A 328 3.39 7.68 -5.37
C VAL A 328 2.69 7.64 -6.71
N LEU A 329 2.65 8.79 -7.37
CA LEU A 329 2.17 8.94 -8.74
C LEU A 329 3.36 8.92 -9.71
N ARG A 330 3.17 8.30 -10.87
CA ARG A 330 4.16 8.22 -11.95
C ARG A 330 3.52 8.45 -13.30
N VAL A 331 4.17 9.24 -14.13
CA VAL A 331 3.92 9.27 -15.58
C VAL A 331 4.98 8.42 -16.25
N GLN A 332 4.56 7.45 -17.03
CA GLN A 332 5.45 6.49 -17.68
C GLN A 332 5.27 6.52 -19.19
N ASN A 333 6.40 6.51 -19.92
CA ASN A 333 6.41 6.37 -21.37
C ASN A 333 6.65 4.90 -21.74
N ILE A 334 5.67 4.30 -22.41
CA ILE A 334 5.70 2.89 -22.80
C ILE A 334 6.16 2.76 -24.25
N GLN A 335 7.40 2.36 -24.43
CA GLN A 335 7.95 2.03 -25.73
C GLN A 335 7.82 0.48 -25.97
N PRO A 336 7.57 0.03 -27.20
CA PRO A 336 7.49 0.79 -28.47
C PRO A 336 6.09 1.36 -28.77
N ASN A 337 5.10 1.24 -27.88
CA ASN A 337 3.69 1.55 -28.19
C ASN A 337 3.40 3.06 -28.26
N ASN A 338 4.39 3.91 -28.00
CA ASN A 338 4.26 5.37 -28.01
C ASN A 338 3.10 5.89 -27.15
N LEU A 339 2.98 5.35 -25.91
CA LEU A 339 1.92 5.65 -24.96
C LEU A 339 2.48 6.29 -23.70
N LEU A 340 1.83 7.34 -23.21
CA LEU A 340 1.95 7.77 -21.81
C LEU A 340 0.89 7.08 -20.96
N ARG A 341 1.27 6.69 -19.76
CA ARG A 341 0.32 6.20 -18.75
C ARG A 341 0.52 6.89 -17.40
N LEU A 342 -0.58 7.13 -16.72
CA LEU A 342 -0.60 7.56 -15.33
C LEU A 342 -0.72 6.34 -14.43
N VAL A 343 0.19 6.21 -13.46
CA VAL A 343 0.21 5.08 -12.52
C VAL A 343 0.22 5.59 -11.09
N HIS A 344 -0.65 5.05 -10.25
CA HIS A 344 -0.65 5.26 -8.81
C HIS A 344 -0.45 3.91 -8.10
N GLY A 345 0.70 3.73 -7.45
CA GLY A 345 1.11 2.42 -6.94
C GLY A 345 1.25 1.40 -8.08
N GLN A 346 0.37 0.41 -8.13
CA GLN A 346 0.28 -0.62 -9.17
C GLN A 346 -0.92 -0.43 -10.10
N VAL A 347 -1.74 0.60 -9.87
CA VAL A 347 -2.96 0.83 -10.63
C VAL A 347 -2.71 1.88 -11.71
N VAL A 348 -3.20 1.58 -12.91
CA VAL A 348 -3.13 2.51 -14.04
C VAL A 348 -4.41 3.32 -14.08
N HIS A 349 -4.29 4.65 -14.04
CA HIS A 349 -5.39 5.61 -14.05
C HIS A 349 -5.69 6.20 -15.43
N GLY A 350 -5.05 5.71 -16.47
CA GLY A 350 -5.33 6.09 -17.84
C GLY A 350 -4.10 6.04 -18.74
N TYR A 351 -4.36 6.17 -20.02
CA TYR A 351 -3.36 6.19 -21.08
C TYR A 351 -3.67 7.32 -22.06
N GLN A 352 -2.62 7.88 -22.66
CA GLN A 352 -2.75 8.74 -23.84
C GLN A 352 -1.73 8.33 -24.89
N SER A 353 -2.16 8.27 -26.16
CA SER A 353 -1.24 8.09 -27.28
C SER A 353 -0.44 9.36 -27.52
N LEU A 354 0.85 9.21 -27.80
CA LEU A 354 1.70 10.29 -28.27
C LEU A 354 1.61 10.49 -29.79
N ASP A 355 0.93 9.58 -30.49
CA ASP A 355 0.64 9.72 -31.90
C ASP A 355 -0.39 10.85 -32.10
N PRO A 356 -0.10 11.89 -32.92
CA PRO A 356 -0.99 13.03 -33.12
C PRO A 356 -2.41 12.65 -33.61
N GLU A 357 -2.55 11.60 -34.42
CA GLU A 357 -3.84 11.14 -34.93
C GLU A 357 -4.69 10.42 -33.87
N LEU A 358 -4.05 9.82 -32.86
CA LEU A 358 -4.69 9.04 -31.79
C LEU A 358 -4.69 9.76 -30.44
N ARG A 359 -4.07 10.93 -30.33
CA ARG A 359 -3.84 11.63 -29.07
C ARG A 359 -5.13 11.99 -28.34
N THR A 360 -6.17 12.36 -29.07
CA THR A 360 -7.47 12.74 -28.52
C THR A 360 -8.39 11.53 -28.28
N ARG A 361 -7.98 10.32 -28.68
CA ARG A 361 -8.80 9.12 -28.53
C ARG A 361 -8.72 8.60 -27.09
N PRO A 362 -9.85 8.50 -26.36
CA PRO A 362 -9.84 7.92 -25.02
C PRO A 362 -9.52 6.42 -25.10
N LEU A 363 -8.63 5.97 -24.22
CA LEU A 363 -8.11 4.60 -24.17
C LEU A 363 -8.50 3.93 -22.85
N SER A 364 -8.13 2.66 -22.68
CA SER A 364 -8.40 1.88 -21.46
C SER A 364 -9.89 1.75 -21.17
N TYR A 365 -10.27 1.79 -19.91
CA TYR A 365 -11.66 1.68 -19.43
C TYR A 365 -12.52 2.92 -19.72
N TYR A 366 -11.93 3.95 -20.37
CA TYR A 366 -12.66 5.11 -20.95
C TYR A 366 -12.89 4.98 -22.45
N GLY A 367 -12.35 3.93 -23.08
CA GLY A 367 -12.44 3.76 -24.54
C GLY A 367 -13.87 3.73 -25.06
N LEU A 368 -14.03 3.93 -26.36
CA LEU A 368 -15.35 4.08 -27.03
C LEU A 368 -16.33 2.94 -26.71
N ASN A 369 -15.83 1.72 -26.51
CA ASN A 369 -16.65 0.54 -26.23
C ASN A 369 -16.83 0.25 -24.73
N SER A 370 -16.31 1.08 -23.83
CA SER A 370 -16.55 1.00 -22.39
C SER A 370 -17.96 1.46 -22.04
N GLY A 371 -18.43 1.11 -20.81
CA GLY A 371 -19.75 1.55 -20.38
C GLY A 371 -19.95 3.06 -20.41
N VAL A 372 -18.95 3.82 -19.91
CA VAL A 372 -18.99 5.28 -19.98
C VAL A 372 -18.84 5.80 -21.43
N GLY A 373 -17.98 5.19 -22.24
CA GLY A 373 -17.82 5.58 -23.64
C GLY A 373 -19.08 5.39 -24.46
N ILE A 374 -19.80 4.28 -24.26
CA ILE A 374 -21.11 4.03 -24.87
C ILE A 374 -22.11 5.08 -24.40
N LEU A 375 -22.18 5.38 -23.09
CA LEU A 375 -23.06 6.41 -22.55
C LEU A 375 -22.81 7.77 -23.22
N MET A 376 -21.56 8.25 -23.21
CA MET A 376 -21.20 9.59 -23.71
C MET A 376 -21.48 9.77 -25.20
N ARG A 377 -21.34 8.72 -26.01
CA ARG A 377 -21.65 8.75 -27.44
C ARG A 377 -23.17 8.72 -27.74
N ASN A 378 -23.95 8.19 -26.81
CA ASN A 378 -25.41 8.05 -26.97
C ASN A 378 -26.20 9.13 -26.20
N LEU A 379 -25.54 10.19 -25.72
CA LEU A 379 -26.26 11.35 -25.17
C LEU A 379 -27.08 12.02 -26.25
N SER A 380 -28.27 12.50 -25.87
CA SER A 380 -29.21 13.21 -26.77
C SER A 380 -28.48 14.40 -27.46
N PRO A 381 -28.98 14.87 -28.62
CA PRO A 381 -28.51 16.10 -29.22
C PRO A 381 -28.69 17.27 -28.23
N GLY A 382 -27.72 18.18 -28.19
CA GLY A 382 -27.72 19.36 -27.33
C GLY A 382 -26.43 19.52 -26.52
N VAL A 383 -26.42 20.55 -25.71
CA VAL A 383 -25.32 20.88 -24.78
C VAL A 383 -25.52 20.14 -23.48
N HIS A 384 -24.45 19.52 -23.00
CA HIS A 384 -24.48 18.73 -21.78
C HIS A 384 -23.53 19.25 -20.71
N ARG A 385 -23.92 19.02 -19.45
CA ARG A 385 -23.11 19.28 -18.26
C ARG A 385 -22.69 17.95 -17.65
N THR A 386 -21.40 17.70 -17.60
CA THR A 386 -20.82 16.48 -17.05
C THR A 386 -19.99 16.79 -15.81
N GLY A 387 -20.35 16.19 -14.69
CA GLY A 387 -19.51 16.16 -13.48
C GLY A 387 -18.67 14.89 -13.47
N VAL A 388 -17.44 15.00 -12.98
CA VAL A 388 -16.53 13.85 -12.84
C VAL A 388 -15.86 13.92 -11.47
N ILE A 389 -16.04 12.89 -10.66
CA ILE A 389 -15.32 12.71 -9.40
C ILE A 389 -14.10 11.83 -9.68
N GLY A 390 -12.91 12.42 -9.63
CA GLY A 390 -11.62 11.88 -10.09
C GLY A 390 -11.19 12.51 -11.42
N LEU A 391 -9.90 12.83 -11.55
CA LEU A 391 -9.33 13.44 -12.75
C LEU A 391 -8.58 12.41 -13.60
N GLY A 392 -7.64 11.70 -12.97
CA GLY A 392 -6.73 10.82 -13.68
C GLY A 392 -6.00 11.54 -14.82
N THR A 393 -6.02 10.95 -16.01
CA THR A 393 -5.44 11.58 -17.22
C THR A 393 -6.35 12.64 -17.85
N GLY A 394 -7.56 12.85 -17.31
CA GLY A 394 -8.55 13.73 -17.95
C GLY A 394 -9.26 13.11 -19.16
N SER A 395 -9.14 11.81 -19.39
CA SER A 395 -9.62 11.10 -20.61
C SER A 395 -11.08 11.35 -20.94
N LEU A 396 -11.95 11.59 -19.94
CA LEU A 396 -13.36 11.86 -20.17
C LEU A 396 -13.62 13.18 -20.90
N ALA A 397 -12.70 14.15 -20.80
CA ALA A 397 -12.81 15.42 -21.53
C ALA A 397 -12.74 15.24 -23.05
N ALA A 398 -12.20 14.11 -23.54
CA ALA A 398 -12.19 13.76 -24.96
C ALA A 398 -13.59 13.56 -25.59
N TYR A 399 -14.62 13.31 -24.76
CA TYR A 399 -16.00 13.22 -25.22
C TYR A 399 -16.71 14.57 -25.32
N GLY A 400 -16.07 15.65 -24.86
CA GLY A 400 -16.64 16.98 -24.84
C GLY A 400 -16.90 17.55 -26.23
N ARG A 401 -18.11 18.08 -26.46
CA ARG A 401 -18.55 18.72 -27.69
C ARG A 401 -18.53 20.24 -27.54
N PRO A 402 -18.49 21.00 -28.64
CA PRO A 402 -18.63 22.45 -28.56
C PRO A 402 -19.88 22.88 -27.80
N GLY A 403 -19.71 23.71 -26.77
CA GLY A 403 -20.78 24.17 -25.89
C GLY A 403 -20.97 23.33 -24.62
N ASP A 404 -20.49 22.10 -24.58
CA ASP A 404 -20.54 21.27 -23.37
C ASP A 404 -19.73 21.87 -22.22
N TYR A 405 -20.07 21.48 -21.00
CA TYR A 405 -19.36 21.88 -19.79
C TYR A 405 -18.98 20.65 -18.97
N TYR A 406 -17.70 20.53 -18.61
CA TYR A 406 -17.15 19.49 -17.76
C TYR A 406 -16.60 20.10 -16.48
N ARG A 407 -16.89 19.43 -15.34
CA ARG A 407 -16.37 19.81 -14.03
C ARG A 407 -15.79 18.61 -13.35
N PHE A 408 -14.46 18.62 -13.18
CA PHE A 408 -13.71 17.58 -12.48
C PHE A 408 -13.48 18.00 -11.03
N TYR A 409 -13.59 17.03 -10.13
CA TYR A 409 -13.23 17.14 -8.71
C TYR A 409 -12.07 16.20 -8.45
N GLU A 410 -10.89 16.72 -8.09
CA GLU A 410 -9.69 15.93 -7.87
C GLU A 410 -9.12 16.21 -6.48
N ILE A 411 -8.99 15.14 -5.67
CA ILE A 411 -8.49 15.25 -4.30
C ILE A 411 -6.96 15.40 -4.26
N ASN A 412 -6.26 14.86 -5.25
CA ASN A 412 -4.81 14.86 -5.32
C ASN A 412 -4.32 16.02 -6.20
N GLU A 413 -4.00 17.14 -5.57
CA GLU A 413 -3.50 18.32 -6.28
C GLU A 413 -2.23 18.06 -7.12
N ALA A 414 -1.48 16.98 -6.84
CA ALA A 414 -0.29 16.63 -7.62
C ALA A 414 -0.62 16.10 -9.04
N GLU A 415 -1.87 15.72 -9.32
CA GLU A 415 -2.31 15.34 -10.68
C GLU A 415 -2.58 16.55 -11.57
N ILE A 416 -2.96 17.68 -10.97
CA ILE A 416 -3.38 18.88 -11.71
C ILE A 416 -2.30 19.37 -12.71
N PRO A 417 -1.01 19.51 -12.32
CA PRO A 417 0.03 19.93 -13.25
C PRO A 417 0.23 18.97 -14.42
N TRP A 418 -0.14 17.70 -14.26
CA TRP A 418 0.10 16.67 -15.26
C TRP A 418 -1.04 16.52 -16.29
N SER A 419 -2.26 16.83 -15.88
CA SER A 419 -3.47 16.59 -16.69
C SER A 419 -4.28 17.85 -16.99
N ALA A 420 -4.13 18.92 -16.20
CA ALA A 420 -4.97 20.12 -16.32
C ALA A 420 -4.19 21.44 -16.39
N ALA A 421 -2.86 21.42 -16.36
CA ALA A 421 -2.05 22.64 -16.50
C ALA A 421 -2.25 23.28 -17.89
N ARG A 422 -2.17 24.62 -17.94
CA ARG A 422 -2.25 25.37 -19.20
C ARG A 422 -0.98 25.22 -20.06
N GLU A 423 0.15 25.05 -19.41
CA GLU A 423 1.46 24.97 -20.08
C GLU A 423 2.07 23.58 -19.82
N HIS A 424 2.43 22.90 -20.90
CA HIS A 424 3.16 21.63 -20.92
C HIS A 424 2.62 20.50 -20.02
N PRO A 425 1.30 20.19 -20.03
CA PRO A 425 0.80 19.01 -19.33
C PRO A 425 1.34 17.74 -19.99
N TYR A 426 1.50 16.66 -19.23
CA TYR A 426 1.83 15.36 -19.81
C TYR A 426 0.63 14.77 -20.56
N PHE A 427 -0.58 14.94 -20.02
CA PHE A 427 -1.83 14.50 -20.63
C PHE A 427 -2.61 15.71 -21.13
N THR A 428 -3.04 15.67 -22.38
CA THR A 428 -3.59 16.85 -23.07
C THR A 428 -5.10 16.81 -23.29
N PHE A 429 -5.80 15.76 -22.78
CA PHE A 429 -7.24 15.59 -23.02
C PHE A 429 -8.07 16.80 -22.60
N ILE A 430 -7.75 17.45 -21.49
CA ILE A 430 -8.44 18.66 -21.01
C ILE A 430 -8.16 19.83 -21.93
N HIS A 431 -6.92 20.01 -22.33
CA HIS A 431 -6.50 21.09 -23.23
C HIS A 431 -7.07 20.93 -24.64
N ASP A 432 -7.14 19.68 -25.13
CA ASP A 432 -7.61 19.35 -26.48
C ASP A 432 -9.15 19.22 -26.55
N SER A 433 -9.86 19.31 -25.41
CA SER A 433 -11.31 19.20 -25.36
C SER A 433 -12.01 20.36 -26.05
N ALA A 434 -13.06 20.06 -26.83
CA ALA A 434 -13.93 21.08 -27.42
C ALA A 434 -14.91 21.68 -26.39
N ALA A 435 -15.07 21.07 -25.22
CA ALA A 435 -15.91 21.54 -24.14
C ALA A 435 -15.20 22.57 -23.25
N LYS A 436 -15.96 23.35 -22.50
CA LYS A 436 -15.42 24.12 -21.39
C LYS A 436 -15.16 23.18 -20.21
N VAL A 437 -13.91 23.14 -19.71
CA VAL A 437 -13.51 22.26 -18.61
C VAL A 437 -13.03 23.08 -17.43
N ASP A 438 -13.60 22.81 -16.25
CA ASP A 438 -13.15 23.33 -14.95
C ASP A 438 -12.63 22.15 -14.09
N VAL A 439 -11.54 22.36 -13.35
CA VAL A 439 -10.99 21.38 -12.41
C VAL A 439 -10.92 22.01 -11.03
N LEU A 440 -11.55 21.36 -10.05
CA LEU A 440 -11.53 21.75 -8.65
C LEU A 440 -10.68 20.79 -7.82
N VAL A 441 -9.81 21.35 -7.00
CA VAL A 441 -9.06 20.57 -6.00
C VAL A 441 -9.96 20.33 -4.79
N GLY A 442 -10.15 19.06 -4.43
CA GLY A 442 -10.91 18.66 -3.25
C GLY A 442 -11.60 17.33 -3.39
N ASP A 443 -12.09 16.81 -2.27
CA ASP A 443 -12.95 15.63 -2.25
C ASP A 443 -14.26 15.94 -3.00
N GLY A 444 -14.60 15.09 -3.98
CA GLY A 444 -15.75 15.34 -4.86
C GLY A 444 -17.09 15.35 -4.11
N ARG A 445 -17.27 14.44 -3.14
CA ARG A 445 -18.49 14.40 -2.32
C ARG A 445 -18.59 15.64 -1.43
N LEU A 446 -17.54 15.98 -0.67
CA LEU A 446 -17.53 17.13 0.22
C LEU A 446 -17.71 18.45 -0.55
N SER A 447 -17.15 18.53 -1.76
CA SER A 447 -17.34 19.67 -2.65
C SER A 447 -18.79 19.82 -3.05
N LEU A 448 -19.45 18.76 -3.51
CA LEU A 448 -20.86 18.75 -3.87
C LEU A 448 -21.76 19.04 -2.65
N GLU A 449 -21.46 18.50 -1.46
CA GLU A 449 -22.19 18.86 -0.23
C GLU A 449 -22.11 20.35 0.07
N THR A 450 -20.91 20.93 -0.06
CA THR A 450 -20.68 22.36 0.20
C THR A 450 -21.41 23.22 -0.83
N GLU A 451 -21.38 22.85 -2.11
CA GLU A 451 -22.08 23.52 -3.19
C GLU A 451 -23.61 23.45 -2.95
N ALA A 452 -24.14 22.26 -2.60
CA ALA A 452 -25.57 22.13 -2.26
C ALA A 452 -26.00 22.97 -1.05
N ALA A 453 -25.15 23.06 -0.02
CA ALA A 453 -25.40 23.89 1.16
C ALA A 453 -25.47 25.39 0.82
N ARG A 454 -24.77 25.82 -0.23
CA ARG A 454 -24.82 27.20 -0.78
C ARG A 454 -25.95 27.42 -1.78
N GLY A 455 -26.73 26.38 -2.12
CA GLY A 455 -27.76 26.43 -3.16
C GLY A 455 -27.19 26.38 -4.58
N GLU A 456 -25.92 26.01 -4.75
CA GLU A 456 -25.20 25.94 -6.03
C GLU A 456 -25.35 24.54 -6.64
N PHE A 457 -26.53 24.21 -7.15
CA PHE A 457 -26.77 22.91 -7.79
C PHE A 457 -26.20 22.89 -9.21
N GLN A 458 -25.32 21.94 -9.49
CA GLN A 458 -24.53 21.88 -10.73
C GLN A 458 -25.36 21.50 -11.97
N ARG A 459 -26.51 20.85 -11.80
CA ARG A 459 -27.43 20.41 -12.88
C ARG A 459 -26.71 19.55 -13.94
N PHE A 460 -26.06 18.49 -13.50
CA PHE A 460 -25.37 17.57 -14.38
C PHE A 460 -26.37 16.67 -15.15
N ASP A 461 -26.15 16.49 -16.46
CA ASP A 461 -26.80 15.47 -17.25
C ASP A 461 -26.14 14.11 -17.01
N VAL A 462 -24.81 14.11 -16.81
CA VAL A 462 -24.03 12.93 -16.42
C VAL A 462 -23.13 13.29 -15.23
N LEU A 463 -23.16 12.45 -14.20
CA LEU A 463 -22.20 12.47 -13.11
C LEU A 463 -21.40 11.16 -13.11
N VAL A 464 -20.10 11.26 -13.33
CA VAL A 464 -19.20 10.10 -13.36
C VAL A 464 -18.49 9.96 -12.01
N LEU A 465 -18.54 8.78 -11.41
CA LEU A 465 -17.79 8.43 -10.19
C LEU A 465 -16.63 7.54 -10.60
N ASP A 466 -15.41 8.09 -10.59
CA ASP A 466 -14.19 7.43 -11.01
C ASP A 466 -12.99 7.82 -10.12
N ALA A 467 -13.26 7.93 -8.82
CA ALA A 467 -12.23 8.20 -7.83
C ALA A 467 -11.75 6.89 -7.20
N PHE A 468 -10.49 6.56 -7.46
CA PHE A 468 -9.84 5.38 -6.92
C PHE A 468 -8.64 5.77 -6.06
N SER A 469 -8.54 5.16 -4.88
CA SER A 469 -7.31 5.15 -4.10
C SER A 469 -6.67 3.76 -4.24
N GLY A 470 -5.67 3.66 -5.11
CA GLY A 470 -5.20 2.36 -5.58
C GLY A 470 -6.29 1.60 -6.36
N ASP A 471 -6.61 0.35 -5.98
CA ASP A 471 -7.64 -0.48 -6.62
C ASP A 471 -9.01 -0.39 -5.90
N ALA A 472 -9.21 0.53 -4.96
CA ALA A 472 -10.45 0.64 -4.18
C ALA A 472 -11.11 2.01 -4.35
N ILE A 473 -12.44 2.00 -4.55
CA ILE A 473 -13.25 3.22 -4.46
C ILE A 473 -13.43 3.56 -2.98
N PRO A 474 -13.20 4.82 -2.56
CA PRO A 474 -13.45 5.23 -1.20
C PRO A 474 -14.91 4.97 -0.78
N THR A 475 -15.10 4.30 0.35
CA THR A 475 -16.42 3.84 0.80
C THR A 475 -17.44 4.97 0.95
N HIS A 476 -17.00 6.16 1.39
CA HIS A 476 -17.87 7.33 1.59
C HIS A 476 -18.48 7.87 0.28
N LEU A 477 -17.91 7.53 -0.89
CA LEU A 477 -18.48 7.89 -2.19
C LEU A 477 -19.62 6.98 -2.63
N LEU A 478 -19.76 5.78 -2.01
CA LEU A 478 -20.72 4.75 -2.39
C LEU A 478 -21.81 4.53 -1.34
N THR A 479 -21.95 5.44 -0.38
CA THR A 479 -23.02 5.38 0.63
C THR A 479 -24.33 5.90 0.08
N ARG A 480 -25.45 5.47 0.67
CA ARG A 480 -26.78 6.00 0.33
C ARG A 480 -26.81 7.53 0.44
N GLU A 481 -26.25 8.07 1.51
CA GLU A 481 -26.20 9.52 1.78
C GLU A 481 -25.41 10.26 0.68
N ALA A 482 -24.33 9.68 0.17
CA ALA A 482 -23.59 10.25 -0.95
C ALA A 482 -24.46 10.33 -2.22
N PHE A 483 -25.21 9.26 -2.54
CA PHE A 483 -26.10 9.27 -3.68
C PHE A 483 -27.25 10.28 -3.52
N GLU A 484 -27.78 10.48 -2.32
CA GLU A 484 -28.77 11.53 -2.04
C GLU A 484 -28.23 12.93 -2.35
N ILE A 485 -26.92 13.17 -2.14
CA ILE A 485 -26.25 14.43 -2.51
C ILE A 485 -26.09 14.52 -4.02
N TYR A 486 -25.57 13.48 -4.66
CA TYR A 486 -25.40 13.43 -6.12
C TYR A 486 -26.70 13.73 -6.87
N LEU A 487 -27.81 13.16 -6.40
CA LEU A 487 -29.13 13.37 -6.98
C LEU A 487 -29.63 14.82 -6.93
N LYS A 488 -29.15 15.64 -5.98
CA LYS A 488 -29.44 17.09 -5.92
C LYS A 488 -28.74 17.86 -7.02
N HIS A 489 -27.59 17.36 -7.51
CA HIS A 489 -26.81 17.99 -8.56
C HIS A 489 -27.16 17.53 -9.97
N LEU A 490 -28.11 16.62 -10.13
CA LEU A 490 -28.57 16.18 -11.44
C LEU A 490 -29.57 17.19 -12.06
N ASN A 491 -29.56 17.26 -13.39
CA ASN A 491 -30.42 18.16 -14.16
C ASN A 491 -31.89 17.72 -14.18
N GLY A 492 -32.12 16.40 -14.20
CA GLY A 492 -33.49 15.84 -14.30
C GLY A 492 -33.54 14.34 -14.13
N PRO A 493 -34.74 13.73 -14.30
CA PRO A 493 -34.92 12.29 -14.04
C PRO A 493 -34.15 11.39 -15.02
N ARG A 494 -33.85 11.87 -16.23
CA ARG A 494 -33.07 11.12 -17.24
C ARG A 494 -31.57 11.30 -17.11
N SER A 495 -31.11 12.15 -16.18
CA SER A 495 -29.68 12.29 -15.89
C SER A 495 -29.10 10.96 -15.37
N VAL A 496 -27.84 10.69 -15.70
CA VAL A 496 -27.19 9.41 -15.40
C VAL A 496 -26.04 9.59 -14.43
N ILE A 497 -26.00 8.76 -13.39
CA ILE A 497 -24.79 8.56 -12.58
C ILE A 497 -24.06 7.34 -13.15
N ALA A 498 -22.84 7.52 -13.66
CA ALA A 498 -22.00 6.46 -14.18
C ALA A 498 -20.91 6.10 -13.16
N VAL A 499 -20.96 4.90 -12.61
CA VAL A 499 -20.02 4.45 -11.58
C VAL A 499 -19.04 3.46 -12.16
N HIS A 500 -17.76 3.77 -12.11
CA HIS A 500 -16.68 2.88 -12.48
C HIS A 500 -16.44 1.87 -11.35
N ILE A 501 -16.55 0.57 -11.66
CA ILE A 501 -16.42 -0.50 -10.66
C ILE A 501 -15.39 -1.56 -11.04
N THR A 502 -14.51 -1.28 -11.99
CA THR A 502 -13.43 -2.20 -12.36
C THR A 502 -12.54 -2.44 -11.15
N ASN A 503 -12.58 -3.67 -10.61
CA ASN A 503 -11.84 -4.03 -9.42
C ASN A 503 -11.44 -5.51 -9.46
N LYS A 504 -10.26 -5.85 -8.93
CA LYS A 504 -9.74 -7.22 -8.92
C LYS A 504 -10.26 -8.05 -7.75
N VAL A 505 -10.56 -7.39 -6.64
CA VAL A 505 -10.85 -8.02 -5.34
C VAL A 505 -12.32 -7.88 -4.96
N LEU A 506 -12.95 -6.74 -5.31
CA LEU A 506 -14.31 -6.41 -4.90
C LEU A 506 -15.30 -6.60 -6.06
N ASN A 507 -16.49 -7.11 -5.75
CA ASN A 507 -17.66 -7.08 -6.62
C ASN A 507 -18.64 -6.02 -6.12
N LEU A 508 -18.60 -4.84 -6.73
CA LEU A 508 -19.41 -3.68 -6.30
C LEU A 508 -20.79 -3.60 -6.96
N ALA A 509 -21.08 -4.41 -7.97
CA ALA A 509 -22.39 -4.38 -8.65
C ALA A 509 -23.56 -4.68 -7.69
N PRO A 510 -23.50 -5.68 -6.78
CA PRO A 510 -24.58 -5.90 -5.81
C PRO A 510 -24.77 -4.74 -4.82
N LEU A 511 -23.69 -4.06 -4.44
CA LEU A 511 -23.76 -2.88 -3.58
C LEU A 511 -24.52 -1.75 -4.27
N LEU A 512 -24.18 -1.48 -5.54
CA LEU A 512 -24.86 -0.44 -6.33
C LEU A 512 -26.31 -0.80 -6.59
N GLY A 513 -26.65 -2.09 -6.74
CA GLY A 513 -28.03 -2.56 -6.78
C GLY A 513 -28.81 -2.22 -5.51
N GLY A 514 -28.20 -2.45 -4.34
CA GLY A 514 -28.78 -2.11 -3.03
C GLY A 514 -28.95 -0.60 -2.85
N VAL A 515 -27.94 0.18 -3.19
CA VAL A 515 -28.00 1.65 -3.13
C VAL A 515 -29.05 2.17 -4.11
N ALA A 516 -29.05 1.72 -5.37
CA ALA A 516 -30.02 2.13 -6.37
C ALA A 516 -31.46 1.91 -5.89
N LYS A 517 -31.75 0.73 -5.36
CA LYS A 517 -33.06 0.42 -4.75
C LYS A 517 -33.41 1.38 -3.61
N SER A 518 -32.44 1.71 -2.74
CA SER A 518 -32.68 2.54 -1.56
C SER A 518 -33.01 4.01 -1.90
N VAL A 519 -32.54 4.51 -3.05
CA VAL A 519 -32.74 5.90 -3.49
C VAL A 519 -33.62 6.01 -4.75
N GLY A 520 -34.28 4.92 -5.17
CA GLY A 520 -35.24 4.90 -6.28
C GLY A 520 -34.60 5.08 -7.66
N LEU A 521 -33.47 4.41 -7.91
CA LEU A 521 -32.78 4.40 -9.21
C LEU A 521 -32.93 3.06 -9.92
N HIS A 522 -33.02 3.11 -11.24
CA HIS A 522 -32.85 2.00 -12.16
C HIS A 522 -31.40 1.90 -12.59
N GLY A 523 -30.90 0.70 -12.89
CA GLY A 523 -29.50 0.52 -13.25
C GLY A 523 -29.28 -0.45 -14.39
N VAL A 524 -28.20 -0.21 -15.14
CA VAL A 524 -27.67 -1.08 -16.18
C VAL A 524 -26.20 -1.32 -15.90
N HIS A 525 -25.79 -2.59 -15.91
CA HIS A 525 -24.40 -3.02 -15.69
C HIS A 525 -23.76 -3.36 -17.04
N ILE A 526 -22.64 -2.74 -17.37
CA ILE A 526 -21.91 -2.92 -18.62
C ILE A 526 -20.49 -3.38 -18.29
N TYR A 527 -20.25 -4.68 -18.48
CA TYR A 527 -18.92 -5.28 -18.37
C TYR A 527 -18.31 -5.53 -19.75
N ARG A 528 -17.07 -5.14 -19.94
CA ARG A 528 -16.25 -5.43 -21.13
C ARG A 528 -14.99 -6.15 -20.72
N PRO A 529 -14.78 -7.40 -21.15
CA PRO A 529 -13.55 -8.12 -20.89
C PRO A 529 -12.35 -7.45 -21.56
N TRP A 530 -11.17 -7.74 -21.05
CA TRP A 530 -9.94 -7.30 -21.69
C TRP A 530 -9.87 -7.76 -23.15
N ARG A 531 -9.49 -6.87 -24.02
CA ARG A 531 -9.18 -7.13 -25.44
C ARG A 531 -7.91 -6.38 -25.81
N PRO A 532 -7.08 -6.91 -26.75
CA PRO A 532 -5.85 -6.22 -27.18
C PRO A 532 -6.09 -4.77 -27.62
N GLU A 533 -7.20 -4.51 -28.31
CA GLU A 533 -7.56 -3.18 -28.81
C GLU A 533 -8.04 -2.22 -27.72
N ALA A 534 -8.53 -2.74 -26.60
CA ALA A 534 -9.09 -1.94 -25.51
C ALA A 534 -8.07 -1.59 -24.43
N SER A 535 -6.91 -2.26 -24.41
CA SER A 535 -5.83 -2.09 -23.41
C SER A 535 -6.20 -2.41 -21.96
N ALA A 536 -7.51 -2.55 -21.61
CA ALA A 536 -7.99 -2.89 -20.27
C ALA A 536 -9.40 -3.49 -20.32
N SER A 537 -9.76 -4.26 -19.29
CA SER A 537 -11.17 -4.56 -19.00
C SER A 537 -11.84 -3.31 -18.44
N SER A 538 -13.14 -3.17 -18.65
CA SER A 538 -13.94 -2.09 -18.07
C SER A 538 -15.24 -2.61 -17.47
N ASP A 539 -15.60 -2.08 -16.32
CA ASP A 539 -16.76 -2.50 -15.55
C ASP A 539 -17.48 -1.24 -15.02
N TRP A 540 -18.68 -0.98 -15.53
CA TRP A 540 -19.44 0.23 -15.25
C TRP A 540 -20.88 -0.08 -14.89
N VAL A 541 -21.42 0.66 -13.92
CA VAL A 541 -22.84 0.69 -13.60
C VAL A 541 -23.40 2.07 -13.92
N LEU A 542 -24.42 2.12 -14.76
CA LEU A 542 -25.16 3.33 -15.12
C LEU A 542 -26.46 3.36 -14.33
N LEU A 543 -26.72 4.45 -13.62
CA LEU A 543 -27.88 4.63 -12.74
C LEU A 543 -28.69 5.86 -13.15
N SER A 544 -30.02 5.76 -13.21
CA SER A 544 -30.92 6.87 -13.52
C SER A 544 -32.27 6.71 -12.82
N ARG A 545 -32.95 7.81 -12.56
CA ARG A 545 -34.37 7.77 -12.08
C ARG A 545 -35.34 7.31 -13.16
N ASP A 546 -35.03 7.62 -14.41
CA ASP A 546 -35.88 7.25 -15.57
C ASP A 546 -35.18 6.13 -16.37
N PRO A 547 -35.72 4.92 -16.43
CA PRO A 547 -35.13 3.81 -17.18
C PRO A 547 -35.01 4.09 -18.68
N THR A 548 -35.77 5.05 -19.21
CA THR A 548 -35.66 5.45 -20.63
C THR A 548 -34.33 6.11 -20.97
N ALA A 549 -33.56 6.54 -19.98
CA ALA A 549 -32.20 7.01 -20.17
C ALA A 549 -31.29 5.94 -20.80
N PHE A 550 -31.65 4.65 -20.68
CA PHE A 550 -30.90 3.51 -21.19
C PHE A 550 -31.50 2.91 -22.48
N ALA A 551 -32.51 3.59 -23.10
CA ALA A 551 -33.23 3.09 -24.28
C ALA A 551 -32.40 3.12 -25.58
N ALA A 552 -31.23 3.79 -25.61
CA ALA A 552 -30.34 3.77 -26.76
C ALA A 552 -29.95 2.32 -27.12
N PRO A 553 -30.08 1.89 -28.39
CA PRO A 553 -29.85 0.49 -28.79
C PRO A 553 -28.50 -0.06 -28.38
N GLU A 554 -27.46 0.78 -28.44
CA GLU A 554 -26.10 0.39 -28.05
C GLU A 554 -25.98 0.14 -26.55
N ILE A 555 -26.65 0.94 -25.70
CA ILE A 555 -26.68 0.74 -24.24
C ILE A 555 -27.47 -0.53 -23.91
N ALA A 556 -28.66 -0.70 -24.54
CA ALA A 556 -29.53 -1.87 -24.32
C ALA A 556 -28.84 -3.19 -24.74
N GLN A 557 -28.08 -3.18 -25.84
CA GLN A 557 -27.32 -4.35 -26.30
C GLN A 557 -26.08 -4.63 -25.45
N ALA A 558 -25.44 -3.58 -24.95
CA ALA A 558 -24.20 -3.68 -24.21
C ALA A 558 -24.40 -4.10 -22.76
N GLY A 559 -25.53 -3.71 -22.17
CA GLY A 559 -25.79 -3.78 -20.75
C GLY A 559 -26.72 -4.90 -20.34
N THR A 560 -26.62 -5.29 -19.09
CA THR A 560 -27.57 -6.16 -18.39
C THR A 560 -28.28 -5.36 -17.30
N PRO A 561 -29.59 -5.56 -17.06
CA PRO A 561 -30.26 -4.91 -15.94
C PRO A 561 -29.52 -5.17 -14.64
N LEU A 562 -29.33 -4.12 -13.85
CA LEU A 562 -28.69 -4.25 -12.54
C LEU A 562 -29.64 -5.00 -11.61
N ALA A 563 -29.13 -6.05 -10.94
CA ALA A 563 -29.92 -6.81 -9.99
C ALA A 563 -30.25 -5.93 -8.77
N VAL A 564 -31.55 -5.76 -8.49
CA VAL A 564 -32.08 -4.99 -7.35
C VAL A 564 -32.92 -5.85 -6.39
N ASP A 565 -33.01 -7.15 -6.65
CA ASP A 565 -33.77 -8.11 -5.87
C ASP A 565 -32.89 -8.85 -4.85
N GLY A 566 -33.51 -9.26 -3.73
CA GLY A 566 -32.84 -9.99 -2.65
C GLY A 566 -32.17 -9.11 -1.58
N PRO A 567 -31.43 -9.72 -0.65
CA PRO A 567 -30.77 -9.03 0.46
C PRO A 567 -29.44 -8.40 -0.01
N LEU A 568 -29.52 -7.31 -0.77
CA LEU A 568 -28.38 -6.59 -1.27
C LEU A 568 -27.69 -5.76 -0.18
N PRO A 569 -26.36 -5.63 -0.19
CA PRO A 569 -25.66 -4.74 0.72
C PRO A 569 -26.00 -3.28 0.38
N VAL A 570 -26.19 -2.47 1.42
CA VAL A 570 -26.29 -1.01 1.32
C VAL A 570 -25.28 -0.42 2.30
N TRP A 571 -24.41 0.44 1.81
CA TRP A 571 -23.54 1.21 2.66
C TRP A 571 -24.20 2.53 3.04
N THR A 572 -23.96 2.95 4.27
CA THR A 572 -24.33 4.25 4.82
C THR A 572 -23.11 4.90 5.44
N ASP A 573 -23.21 6.18 5.77
CA ASP A 573 -22.11 6.88 6.43
C ASP A 573 -21.77 6.27 7.81
N ASP A 574 -22.74 5.60 8.43
CA ASP A 574 -22.57 4.91 9.72
C ASP A 574 -22.20 3.42 9.57
N TYR A 575 -22.34 2.82 8.39
CA TYR A 575 -22.10 1.39 8.22
C TYR A 575 -21.64 1.01 6.83
N SER A 576 -20.50 0.33 6.78
CA SER A 576 -20.00 -0.35 5.58
C SER A 576 -19.47 -1.74 5.93
N ASN A 577 -19.64 -2.72 5.03
CA ASN A 577 -19.11 -4.07 5.20
C ASN A 577 -18.47 -4.54 3.89
N LEU A 578 -17.16 -4.42 3.83
CA LEU A 578 -16.36 -4.81 2.67
C LEU A 578 -16.31 -6.32 2.44
N LEU A 579 -16.46 -7.15 3.50
CA LEU A 579 -16.43 -8.60 3.38
C LEU A 579 -17.62 -9.14 2.55
N ARG A 580 -18.74 -8.40 2.49
CA ARG A 580 -19.92 -8.79 1.70
C ARG A 580 -19.78 -8.53 0.20
N VAL A 581 -18.77 -7.76 -0.19
CA VAL A 581 -18.50 -7.40 -1.59
C VAL A 581 -17.17 -7.98 -2.08
N LEU A 582 -16.51 -8.85 -1.33
CA LEU A 582 -15.35 -9.62 -1.82
C LEU A 582 -15.79 -10.59 -2.92
N ARG A 583 -14.96 -10.73 -3.96
CA ARG A 583 -15.13 -11.70 -5.05
C ARG A 583 -14.81 -13.11 -4.60
#